data_7e9d1bad2cb5f4cb6895ed435701c610
#
_entry.id   7e9d1bad2cb5f4cb6895ed435701c610
#
_cell.length_a   1.000
_cell.length_b   1.000
_cell.length_c   1.000
_cell.angle_alpha   90.00
_cell.angle_beta   90.00
_cell.angle_gamma   90.00
#
_symmetry.space_group_name_H-M   'P 1'
#
loop_
_entity.id
_entity.type
_entity.pdbx_description
1 polymer ?
#
loop_
_entity_poly.entity_id
_entity_poly.type
_entity_poly.pdbx_seq_one_letter_code
_entity_poly.pdbx_strand_id
1 'polypeptide(L)'
;MQTIYLDNASTTFPKPPQVVQAVTEYMTASGVNVNRGCYAAAYSAEERLLETRQLLCELFHGPDCRNVVFTKNVTESLNLLLKGFVRPGDHILVSSMEHNAVMRPLVQMGADFTRVPCDATGALRLDALEGCLRPNTRAVVMTHASNVCGTVLPLAQVGAFCRAHGLKFFADCAQTAGVLDIDMQAMGLDAVAFTGHKGLLGPQGTGGLVLSEELAETLPPFLAGGTGSVSHTEEMPRFLPDKFEPGTPNLPGLMGLRAGLLFLRETGLAAVRAHELALTGQFLQGLAPLEAAGRLRILGRKDTAHRTGVVSVQTPGRDEALAAAALEERFGILTRVGLHCAPSAHKTLGSYPAGSIRFSFGWYNTPRQVDAALEALREVCNGTETA
;
A
#
# COMPACT_ATOMS: atom_id res chain seq x y z
N MET A 1 26.24 -11.90 -13.23
CA MET A 1 26.07 -10.72 -12.35
C MET A 1 24.97 -11.05 -11.34
N GLN A 2 25.13 -10.80 -10.06
CA GLN A 2 24.08 -11.06 -9.07
C GLN A 2 23.01 -9.96 -9.17
N THR A 3 21.74 -10.36 -9.33
CA THR A 3 20.62 -9.41 -9.41
C THR A 3 20.36 -8.77 -8.05
N ILE A 4 20.23 -7.44 -8.03
CA ILE A 4 19.87 -6.64 -6.86
C ILE A 4 18.46 -6.09 -7.06
N TYR A 5 17.50 -6.56 -6.27
CA TYR A 5 16.11 -6.14 -6.36
C TYR A 5 15.81 -4.96 -5.42
N LEU A 6 15.49 -3.80 -5.99
CA LEU A 6 15.20 -2.56 -5.28
C LEU A 6 13.83 -1.96 -5.68
N ASP A 7 12.85 -2.82 -6.02
CA ASP A 7 11.48 -2.42 -6.35
C ASP A 7 10.42 -3.01 -5.38
N ASN A 8 10.76 -3.06 -4.09
CA ASN A 8 9.87 -3.62 -3.05
C ASN A 8 8.55 -2.84 -2.90
N ALA A 9 8.50 -1.57 -3.26
CA ALA A 9 7.27 -0.77 -3.25
C ALA A 9 6.25 -1.18 -4.33
N SER A 10 6.68 -1.94 -5.35
CA SER A 10 5.78 -2.58 -6.32
C SER A 10 5.30 -3.93 -5.78
N THR A 11 6.20 -4.78 -5.35
CA THR A 11 5.95 -6.04 -4.65
C THR A 11 7.22 -6.45 -3.91
N THR A 12 7.12 -6.98 -2.70
CA THR A 12 8.29 -7.44 -1.95
C THR A 12 8.87 -8.71 -2.57
N PHE A 13 10.20 -8.74 -2.77
CA PHE A 13 10.93 -9.91 -3.23
C PHE A 13 12.35 -9.93 -2.64
N PRO A 14 12.85 -11.13 -2.19
CA PRO A 14 12.13 -12.41 -2.09
C PRO A 14 11.04 -12.38 -1.00
N LYS A 15 10.17 -13.38 -1.02
CA LYS A 15 9.24 -13.64 0.08
C LYS A 15 9.92 -14.45 1.17
N PRO A 16 9.48 -14.34 2.45
CA PRO A 16 9.90 -15.26 3.49
C PRO A 16 9.67 -16.71 3.04
N PRO A 17 10.62 -17.66 3.28
CA PRO A 17 10.47 -19.04 2.87
C PRO A 17 9.16 -19.70 3.34
N GLN A 18 8.68 -19.33 4.54
CA GLN A 18 7.44 -19.80 5.14
C GLN A 18 6.21 -19.43 4.29
N VAL A 19 6.25 -18.30 3.59
CA VAL A 19 5.17 -17.87 2.68
C VAL A 19 5.08 -18.81 1.48
N VAL A 20 6.22 -19.11 0.85
CA VAL A 20 6.29 -20.03 -0.30
C VAL A 20 5.86 -21.42 0.13
N GLN A 21 6.34 -21.88 1.28
CA GLN A 21 5.98 -23.18 1.85
C GLN A 21 4.48 -23.29 2.10
N ALA A 22 3.85 -22.29 2.74
CA ALA A 22 2.42 -22.31 3.05
C ALA A 22 1.54 -22.36 1.80
N VAL A 23 1.91 -21.65 0.73
CA VAL A 23 1.22 -21.73 -0.56
C VAL A 23 1.35 -23.10 -1.18
N THR A 24 2.57 -23.66 -1.22
CA THR A 24 2.86 -24.97 -1.79
C THR A 24 2.15 -26.09 -1.01
N GLU A 25 2.23 -26.07 0.32
CA GLU A 25 1.55 -27.03 1.20
C GLU A 25 0.04 -27.03 0.99
N TYR A 26 -0.57 -25.84 0.91
CA TYR A 26 -1.99 -25.74 0.66
C TYR A 26 -2.38 -26.37 -0.68
N MET A 27 -1.64 -26.11 -1.75
CA MET A 27 -1.92 -26.63 -3.09
C MET A 27 -1.66 -28.13 -3.25
N THR A 28 -0.72 -28.68 -2.49
CA THR A 28 -0.29 -30.09 -2.62
C THR A 28 -0.91 -31.03 -1.59
N ALA A 29 -1.24 -30.52 -0.40
CA ALA A 29 -1.68 -31.37 0.71
C ALA A 29 -3.10 -31.08 1.22
N SER A 30 -3.62 -29.86 1.01
CA SER A 30 -4.97 -29.48 1.49
C SER A 30 -5.97 -29.32 0.35
N GLY A 31 -5.78 -28.31 -0.50
CA GLY A 31 -6.55 -28.09 -1.74
C GLY A 31 -8.07 -27.98 -1.62
N VAL A 32 -8.60 -27.76 -0.42
CA VAL A 32 -10.04 -27.80 -0.10
C VAL A 32 -10.69 -26.42 -0.23
N ASN A 33 -12.00 -26.39 -0.44
CA ASN A 33 -12.76 -25.14 -0.39
C ASN A 33 -13.37 -24.93 1.01
N VAL A 34 -13.54 -23.67 1.39
CA VAL A 34 -14.20 -23.26 2.65
C VAL A 34 -15.71 -23.07 2.45
N ASN A 35 -16.48 -23.05 3.52
CA ASN A 35 -17.94 -22.85 3.56
C ASN A 35 -18.76 -23.87 2.72
N ARG A 36 -18.18 -24.98 2.27
CA ARG A 36 -18.85 -25.95 1.38
C ARG A 36 -18.59 -27.40 1.74
N GLY A 37 -17.63 -27.71 2.61
CA GLY A 37 -17.25 -29.07 3.00
C GLY A 37 -17.54 -29.37 4.46
N CYS A 38 -18.12 -30.53 4.74
CA CYS A 38 -18.37 -31.00 6.11
C CYS A 38 -17.31 -32.06 6.50
N TYR A 39 -16.02 -31.75 6.34
CA TYR A 39 -14.91 -32.63 6.66
C TYR A 39 -13.73 -31.87 7.27
N ALA A 40 -12.90 -32.58 8.04
CA ALA A 40 -11.88 -31.97 8.89
C ALA A 40 -10.92 -31.01 8.15
N ALA A 41 -10.54 -31.31 6.90
CA ALA A 41 -9.66 -30.43 6.14
C ALA A 41 -10.31 -29.08 5.79
N ALA A 42 -11.66 -29.04 5.53
CA ALA A 42 -12.38 -27.81 5.28
C ALA A 42 -12.42 -26.96 6.56
N TYR A 43 -12.75 -27.55 7.71
CA TYR A 43 -12.73 -26.85 9.00
C TYR A 43 -11.34 -26.29 9.34
N SER A 44 -10.29 -27.06 9.12
CA SER A 44 -8.91 -26.58 9.33
C SER A 44 -8.55 -25.40 8.40
N ALA A 45 -9.05 -25.37 7.17
CA ALA A 45 -8.85 -24.23 6.27
C ALA A 45 -9.64 -22.98 6.75
N GLU A 46 -10.85 -23.16 7.25
CA GLU A 46 -11.67 -22.10 7.84
C GLU A 46 -11.04 -21.51 9.10
N GLU A 47 -10.49 -22.35 9.99
CA GLU A 47 -9.74 -21.91 11.18
C GLU A 47 -8.53 -21.04 10.81
N ARG A 48 -7.73 -21.46 9.81
CA ARG A 48 -6.58 -20.69 9.31
C ARG A 48 -7.01 -19.37 8.67
N LEU A 49 -8.15 -19.36 8.00
CA LEU A 49 -8.72 -18.15 7.41
C LEU A 49 -9.18 -17.18 8.49
N LEU A 50 -9.87 -17.68 9.53
CA LEU A 50 -10.24 -16.89 10.69
C LEU A 50 -9.03 -16.32 11.42
N GLU A 51 -7.99 -17.14 11.65
CA GLU A 51 -6.73 -16.66 12.25
C GLU A 51 -6.08 -15.56 11.39
N THR A 52 -6.15 -15.65 10.05
CA THR A 52 -5.65 -14.59 9.17
C THR A 52 -6.38 -13.27 9.38
N ARG A 53 -7.72 -13.32 9.59
CA ARG A 53 -8.51 -12.13 9.94
C ARG A 53 -8.14 -11.59 11.32
N GLN A 54 -7.94 -12.46 12.29
CA GLN A 54 -7.51 -12.06 13.64
C GLN A 54 -6.18 -11.35 13.62
N LEU A 55 -5.18 -11.91 12.91
CA LEU A 55 -3.86 -11.31 12.74
C LEU A 55 -3.93 -9.92 12.09
N LEU A 56 -4.78 -9.73 11.08
CA LEU A 56 -4.97 -8.43 10.43
C LEU A 56 -5.73 -7.46 11.33
N CYS A 57 -6.74 -7.93 12.06
CA CYS A 57 -7.47 -7.13 13.03
C CYS A 57 -6.55 -6.64 14.15
N GLU A 58 -5.71 -7.50 14.69
CA GLU A 58 -4.66 -7.14 15.67
C GLU A 58 -3.68 -6.13 15.10
N LEU A 59 -3.16 -6.38 13.88
CA LEU A 59 -2.18 -5.52 13.21
C LEU A 59 -2.66 -4.08 12.99
N PHE A 60 -3.96 -3.91 12.72
CA PHE A 60 -4.56 -2.61 12.44
C PHE A 60 -5.38 -2.06 13.61
N HIS A 61 -5.39 -2.73 14.76
CA HIS A 61 -6.24 -2.39 15.91
C HIS A 61 -7.72 -2.21 15.51
N GLY A 62 -8.19 -3.14 14.67
CA GLY A 62 -9.57 -3.16 14.17
C GLY A 62 -10.58 -3.50 15.27
N PRO A 63 -11.86 -3.14 15.10
CA PRO A 63 -12.87 -3.35 16.14
C PRO A 63 -13.28 -4.83 16.29
N ASP A 64 -13.34 -5.56 15.20
CA ASP A 64 -13.71 -6.99 15.17
C ASP A 64 -13.06 -7.66 13.96
N CYS A 65 -12.57 -8.88 14.11
CA CYS A 65 -11.96 -9.63 13.00
C CYS A 65 -12.97 -9.97 11.88
N ARG A 66 -14.27 -9.98 12.15
CA ARG A 66 -15.32 -10.12 11.14
C ARG A 66 -15.38 -8.92 10.18
N ASN A 67 -14.90 -7.75 10.62
CA ASN A 67 -14.85 -6.53 9.82
C ASN A 67 -13.60 -6.48 8.89
N VAL A 68 -12.77 -7.50 8.94
CA VAL A 68 -11.70 -7.72 7.95
C VAL A 68 -12.31 -8.39 6.72
N VAL A 69 -12.27 -7.69 5.59
CA VAL A 69 -12.82 -8.17 4.30
C VAL A 69 -11.66 -8.44 3.36
N PHE A 70 -11.56 -9.64 2.81
CA PHE A 70 -10.55 -9.99 1.81
C PHE A 70 -10.95 -9.54 0.41
N THR A 71 -9.98 -9.03 -0.31
CA THR A 71 -10.07 -8.67 -1.72
C THR A 71 -8.82 -9.15 -2.46
N LYS A 72 -8.78 -9.00 -3.78
CA LYS A 72 -7.61 -9.39 -4.57
C LYS A 72 -6.42 -8.44 -4.37
N ASN A 73 -6.69 -7.18 -4.03
CA ASN A 73 -5.67 -6.13 -3.85
C ASN A 73 -6.33 -4.85 -3.32
N VAL A 74 -5.51 -3.89 -2.91
CA VAL A 74 -5.98 -2.57 -2.41
C VAL A 74 -6.84 -1.80 -3.43
N THR A 75 -6.65 -1.99 -4.72
CA THR A 75 -7.46 -1.32 -5.74
C THR A 75 -8.91 -1.81 -5.71
N GLU A 76 -9.13 -3.12 -5.57
CA GLU A 76 -10.47 -3.68 -5.39
C GLU A 76 -11.08 -3.20 -4.06
N SER A 77 -10.31 -3.19 -2.98
CA SER A 77 -10.71 -2.65 -1.67
C SER A 77 -11.22 -1.21 -1.79
N LEU A 78 -10.44 -0.34 -2.41
CA LEU A 78 -10.80 1.07 -2.60
C LEU A 78 -12.00 1.26 -3.53
N ASN A 79 -12.17 0.42 -4.56
CA ASN A 79 -13.37 0.45 -5.40
C ASN A 79 -14.62 0.04 -4.61
N LEU A 80 -14.55 -1.05 -3.81
CA LEU A 80 -15.63 -1.47 -2.93
C LEU A 80 -16.03 -0.32 -2.00
N LEU A 81 -15.05 0.26 -1.32
CA LEU A 81 -15.26 1.30 -0.33
C LEU A 81 -15.84 2.57 -0.98
N LEU A 82 -15.18 3.11 -1.99
CA LEU A 82 -15.56 4.39 -2.60
C LEU A 82 -16.88 4.30 -3.35
N LYS A 83 -17.09 3.26 -4.16
CA LYS A 83 -18.34 3.08 -4.92
C LYS A 83 -19.51 2.68 -4.03
N GLY A 84 -19.23 2.04 -2.90
CA GLY A 84 -20.24 1.73 -1.88
C GLY A 84 -20.64 2.94 -1.04
N PHE A 85 -19.72 3.85 -0.77
CA PHE A 85 -19.91 4.99 0.15
C PHE A 85 -20.39 6.26 -0.57
N VAL A 86 -19.70 6.68 -1.64
CA VAL A 86 -19.92 7.98 -2.30
C VAL A 86 -21.25 8.00 -3.05
N ARG A 87 -22.04 9.03 -2.83
CA ARG A 87 -23.33 9.29 -3.49
C ARG A 87 -23.24 10.50 -4.41
N PRO A 88 -24.12 10.62 -5.41
CA PRO A 88 -24.23 11.84 -6.19
C PRO A 88 -24.42 13.08 -5.30
N GLY A 89 -23.61 14.10 -5.52
CA GLY A 89 -23.62 15.32 -4.72
C GLY A 89 -22.70 15.30 -3.49
N ASP A 90 -22.09 14.17 -3.13
CA ASP A 90 -21.08 14.12 -2.07
C ASP A 90 -19.77 14.76 -2.55
N HIS A 91 -19.10 15.47 -1.64
CA HIS A 91 -17.76 16.00 -1.84
C HIS A 91 -16.75 15.22 -0.99
N ILE A 92 -15.60 14.89 -1.58
CA ILE A 92 -14.54 14.09 -0.94
C ILE A 92 -13.24 14.89 -0.91
N LEU A 93 -12.56 14.93 0.24
CA LEU A 93 -11.20 15.42 0.34
C LEU A 93 -10.21 14.28 0.07
N VAL A 94 -9.20 14.57 -0.76
CA VAL A 94 -8.09 13.66 -1.04
C VAL A 94 -6.77 14.41 -0.91
N SER A 95 -5.65 13.74 -0.65
CA SER A 95 -4.35 14.43 -0.71
C SER A 95 -3.90 14.68 -2.16
N SER A 96 -2.96 15.61 -2.36
CA SER A 96 -2.32 15.77 -3.67
C SER A 96 -1.31 14.65 -3.99
N MET A 97 -1.11 13.69 -3.06
CA MET A 97 -0.16 12.57 -3.19
C MET A 97 -0.82 11.23 -3.54
N GLU A 98 -2.13 11.22 -3.84
CA GLU A 98 -2.90 9.98 -4.04
C GLU A 98 -2.45 9.15 -5.23
N HIS A 99 -2.51 7.83 -5.01
CA HIS A 99 -2.35 6.83 -6.06
C HIS A 99 -3.61 6.74 -6.95
N ASN A 100 -3.44 6.28 -8.19
CA ASN A 100 -4.56 6.05 -9.11
C ASN A 100 -5.63 5.08 -8.60
N ALA A 101 -5.32 4.24 -7.62
CA ALA A 101 -6.30 3.36 -6.98
C ALA A 101 -7.40 4.14 -6.23
N VAL A 102 -7.09 5.35 -5.74
CA VAL A 102 -8.05 6.30 -5.16
C VAL A 102 -8.65 7.19 -6.25
N MET A 103 -7.79 7.79 -7.08
CA MET A 103 -8.23 8.84 -8.00
C MET A 103 -9.12 8.34 -9.15
N ARG A 104 -8.79 7.17 -9.72
CA ARG A 104 -9.56 6.65 -10.87
C ARG A 104 -11.00 6.27 -10.53
N PRO A 105 -11.29 5.59 -9.42
CA PRO A 105 -12.68 5.37 -9.01
C PRO A 105 -13.47 6.66 -8.82
N LEU A 106 -12.89 7.67 -8.16
CA LEU A 106 -13.56 8.97 -7.96
C LEU A 106 -13.86 9.67 -9.30
N VAL A 107 -12.89 9.69 -10.21
CA VAL A 107 -13.10 10.26 -11.56
C VAL A 107 -14.12 9.45 -12.35
N GLN A 108 -14.07 8.12 -12.31
CA GLN A 108 -15.01 7.24 -13.01
C GLN A 108 -16.46 7.44 -12.54
N MET A 109 -16.67 7.70 -11.26
CA MET A 109 -18.00 7.97 -10.69
C MET A 109 -18.49 9.40 -10.94
N GLY A 110 -17.64 10.30 -11.47
CA GLY A 110 -17.93 11.72 -11.54
C GLY A 110 -18.07 12.38 -10.17
N ALA A 111 -17.39 11.83 -9.15
CA ALA A 111 -17.43 12.35 -7.80
C ALA A 111 -16.79 13.74 -7.72
N ASP A 112 -17.39 14.63 -6.92
CA ASP A 112 -16.79 15.93 -6.61
C ASP A 112 -15.70 15.73 -5.54
N PHE A 113 -14.49 16.24 -5.79
CA PHE A 113 -13.39 16.12 -4.82
C PHE A 113 -12.44 17.32 -4.87
N THR A 114 -11.86 17.63 -3.71
CA THR A 114 -10.81 18.64 -3.58
C THR A 114 -9.51 17.98 -3.12
N ARG A 115 -8.40 18.34 -3.78
CA ARG A 115 -7.05 17.92 -3.35
C ARG A 115 -6.53 18.85 -2.27
N VAL A 116 -6.36 18.31 -1.06
CA VAL A 116 -5.62 19.01 0.00
C VAL A 116 -4.15 19.08 -0.42
N PRO A 117 -3.55 20.27 -0.49
CA PRO A 117 -2.20 20.44 -0.98
C PRO A 117 -1.18 19.79 -0.05
N CYS A 118 -0.14 19.22 -0.66
CA CYS A 118 1.10 18.85 0.01
C CYS A 118 2.23 19.77 -0.47
N ASP A 119 3.28 19.91 0.32
CA ASP A 119 4.45 20.69 -0.04
C ASP A 119 5.39 19.95 -1.00
N ALA A 120 6.50 20.56 -1.38
CA ALA A 120 7.48 19.99 -2.29
C ALA A 120 8.19 18.73 -1.74
N THR A 121 8.05 18.42 -0.46
CA THR A 121 8.53 17.18 0.16
C THR A 121 7.45 16.08 0.20
N GLY A 122 6.23 16.40 -0.26
CA GLY A 122 5.07 15.53 -0.18
C GLY A 122 4.38 15.53 1.19
N ALA A 123 4.77 16.40 2.12
CA ALA A 123 4.13 16.53 3.42
C ALA A 123 2.81 17.30 3.30
N LEU A 124 1.75 16.81 3.97
CA LEU A 124 0.42 17.38 3.92
C LEU A 124 0.41 18.76 4.58
N ARG A 125 -0.22 19.74 3.94
CA ARG A 125 -0.53 21.05 4.50
C ARG A 125 -1.78 20.95 5.38
N LEU A 126 -1.57 20.63 6.66
CA LEU A 126 -2.69 20.51 7.63
C LEU A 126 -3.48 21.82 7.75
N ASP A 127 -2.81 22.95 7.65
CA ASP A 127 -3.40 24.29 7.66
C ASP A 127 -4.37 24.55 6.48
N ALA A 128 -4.27 23.77 5.42
CA ALA A 128 -5.16 23.90 4.26
C ALA A 128 -6.46 23.08 4.36
N LEU A 129 -6.56 22.14 5.33
CA LEU A 129 -7.72 21.25 5.44
C LEU A 129 -9.04 22.00 5.59
N GLU A 130 -9.08 22.98 6.51
CA GLU A 130 -10.28 23.77 6.79
C GLU A 130 -10.78 24.50 5.54
N GLY A 131 -9.87 25.11 4.77
CA GLY A 131 -10.19 25.82 3.54
C GLY A 131 -10.63 24.92 2.38
N CYS A 132 -10.47 23.61 2.50
CA CYS A 132 -10.93 22.63 1.52
C CYS A 132 -12.34 22.09 1.79
N LEU A 133 -12.91 22.37 2.97
CA LEU A 133 -14.25 21.92 3.34
C LEU A 133 -15.34 22.59 2.50
N ARG A 134 -16.39 21.83 2.23
CA ARG A 134 -17.65 22.29 1.65
C ARG A 134 -18.83 21.77 2.47
N PRO A 135 -20.01 22.39 2.40
CA PRO A 135 -21.18 21.93 3.15
C PRO A 135 -21.57 20.47 2.89
N ASN A 136 -21.23 19.96 1.71
CA ASN A 136 -21.49 18.59 1.25
C ASN A 136 -20.25 17.68 1.38
N THR A 137 -19.20 18.07 2.08
CA THR A 137 -18.05 17.19 2.35
C THR A 137 -18.48 16.03 3.25
N ARG A 138 -18.20 14.81 2.83
CA ARG A 138 -18.62 13.58 3.52
C ARG A 138 -17.47 12.74 4.06
N ALA A 139 -16.34 12.78 3.37
CA ALA A 139 -15.20 11.97 3.79
C ALA A 139 -13.87 12.59 3.37
N VAL A 140 -12.82 12.12 4.03
CA VAL A 140 -11.42 12.26 3.62
C VAL A 140 -10.92 10.88 3.20
N VAL A 141 -10.24 10.80 2.05
CA VAL A 141 -9.55 9.60 1.58
C VAL A 141 -8.09 9.95 1.37
N MET A 142 -7.19 9.23 2.03
CA MET A 142 -5.79 9.64 2.04
C MET A 142 -4.85 8.43 2.02
N THR A 143 -3.82 8.50 1.15
CA THR A 143 -2.70 7.55 1.26
C THR A 143 -1.93 7.80 2.54
N HIS A 144 -1.55 6.75 3.26
CA HIS A 144 -0.74 6.88 4.48
C HIS A 144 0.72 7.21 4.17
N ALA A 145 1.25 6.71 3.05
CA ALA A 145 2.56 7.14 2.56
C ALA A 145 2.59 7.16 1.03
N SER A 146 3.28 8.15 0.50
CA SER A 146 3.49 8.28 -0.94
C SER A 146 4.31 7.12 -1.50
N ASN A 147 3.78 6.45 -2.51
CA ASN A 147 4.51 5.43 -3.26
C ASN A 147 5.56 6.02 -4.22
N VAL A 148 5.63 7.34 -4.34
CA VAL A 148 6.62 8.06 -5.14
C VAL A 148 7.82 8.43 -4.30
N CYS A 149 7.65 9.16 -3.20
CA CYS A 149 8.75 9.72 -2.42
C CYS A 149 8.89 9.13 -1.00
N GLY A 150 7.97 8.24 -0.61
CA GLY A 150 8.00 7.59 0.71
C GLY A 150 7.52 8.47 1.85
N THR A 151 7.20 9.74 1.64
CA THR A 151 6.73 10.64 2.69
C THR A 151 5.44 10.12 3.34
N VAL A 152 5.43 10.01 4.66
CA VAL A 152 4.29 9.58 5.48
C VAL A 152 3.41 10.77 5.79
N LEU A 153 2.10 10.64 5.56
CA LEU A 153 1.10 11.65 5.84
C LEU A 153 0.58 11.49 7.28
N PRO A 154 0.19 12.58 7.93
CA PRO A 154 -0.12 12.62 9.36
C PRO A 154 -1.56 12.17 9.65
N LEU A 155 -1.87 10.86 9.50
CA LEU A 155 -3.24 10.34 9.61
C LEU A 155 -3.90 10.64 10.97
N ALA A 156 -3.17 10.60 12.07
CA ALA A 156 -3.74 10.89 13.39
C ALA A 156 -4.30 12.33 13.48
N GLN A 157 -3.58 13.31 12.91
CA GLN A 157 -4.04 14.71 12.88
C GLN A 157 -5.23 14.88 11.93
N VAL A 158 -5.20 14.22 10.78
CA VAL A 158 -6.34 14.22 9.84
C VAL A 158 -7.56 13.52 10.45
N GLY A 159 -7.38 12.43 11.17
CA GLY A 159 -8.48 11.76 11.88
C GLY A 159 -9.09 12.62 12.99
N ALA A 160 -8.26 13.38 13.72
CA ALA A 160 -8.78 14.36 14.70
C ALA A 160 -9.64 15.44 14.01
N PHE A 161 -9.18 15.93 12.85
CA PHE A 161 -9.94 16.87 12.02
C PHE A 161 -11.26 16.23 11.54
N CYS A 162 -11.23 15.01 11.01
CA CYS A 162 -12.43 14.31 10.54
C CYS A 162 -13.47 14.14 11.66
N ARG A 163 -13.04 13.74 12.85
CA ARG A 163 -13.94 13.63 14.02
C ARG A 163 -14.57 14.96 14.40
N ALA A 164 -13.81 16.04 14.38
CA ALA A 164 -14.31 17.39 14.71
C ALA A 164 -15.39 17.88 13.72
N HIS A 165 -15.33 17.44 12.46
CA HIS A 165 -16.26 17.82 11.40
C HIS A 165 -17.30 16.77 11.03
N GLY A 166 -17.36 15.62 11.74
CA GLY A 166 -18.29 14.53 11.46
C GLY A 166 -18.06 13.86 10.11
N LEU A 167 -16.81 13.84 9.63
CA LEU A 167 -16.41 13.24 8.36
C LEU A 167 -15.93 11.81 8.54
N LYS A 168 -16.20 10.95 7.55
CA LYS A 168 -15.59 9.62 7.46
C LYS A 168 -14.14 9.75 7.00
N PHE A 169 -13.27 8.84 7.52
CA PHE A 169 -11.86 8.85 7.17
C PHE A 169 -11.37 7.48 6.69
N PHE A 170 -10.88 7.42 5.44
CA PHE A 170 -10.41 6.22 4.78
C PHE A 170 -8.92 6.32 4.45
N ALA A 171 -8.15 5.30 4.82
CA ALA A 171 -6.70 5.26 4.58
C ALA A 171 -6.33 4.20 3.53
N ASP A 172 -5.57 4.63 2.50
CA ASP A 172 -4.82 3.71 1.63
C ASP A 172 -3.47 3.41 2.29
N CYS A 173 -3.35 2.23 2.88
CA CYS A 173 -2.17 1.76 3.59
C CYS A 173 -1.30 0.82 2.75
N ALA A 174 -1.41 0.85 1.41
CA ALA A 174 -0.66 -0.03 0.52
C ALA A 174 0.87 0.04 0.69
N GLN A 175 1.41 1.17 1.15
CA GLN A 175 2.85 1.37 1.37
C GLN A 175 3.28 1.29 2.83
N THR A 176 2.33 1.10 3.74
CA THR A 176 2.61 1.20 5.19
C THR A 176 2.14 0.00 5.99
N ALA A 177 1.17 -0.77 5.48
CA ALA A 177 0.76 -2.04 6.07
C ALA A 177 1.95 -3.00 6.17
N GLY A 178 2.26 -3.47 7.38
CA GLY A 178 3.42 -4.32 7.67
C GLY A 178 4.76 -3.58 7.84
N VAL A 179 4.75 -2.23 7.79
CA VAL A 179 5.96 -1.38 7.95
C VAL A 179 5.78 -0.37 9.07
N LEU A 180 4.60 0.24 9.16
CA LEU A 180 4.26 1.20 10.21
C LEU A 180 3.18 0.63 11.12
N ASP A 181 3.21 1.06 12.36
CA ASP A 181 2.10 0.85 13.27
C ASP A 181 0.91 1.72 12.83
N ILE A 182 -0.25 1.08 12.62
CA ILE A 182 -1.48 1.72 12.14
C ILE A 182 -2.58 1.37 13.13
N ASP A 183 -2.78 2.23 14.10
CA ASP A 183 -3.90 2.10 15.04
C ASP A 183 -5.15 2.78 14.44
N MET A 184 -6.04 1.97 13.89
CA MET A 184 -7.26 2.43 13.26
C MET A 184 -8.13 3.26 14.21
N GLN A 185 -8.20 2.86 15.49
CA GLN A 185 -9.03 3.53 16.48
C GLN A 185 -8.40 4.85 16.94
N ALA A 186 -7.12 4.84 17.32
CA ALA A 186 -6.41 6.03 17.76
C ALA A 186 -6.32 7.08 16.63
N MET A 187 -6.07 6.64 15.39
CA MET A 187 -6.03 7.52 14.22
C MET A 187 -7.41 7.95 13.72
N GLY A 188 -8.51 7.40 14.27
CA GLY A 188 -9.88 7.76 13.87
C GLY A 188 -10.22 7.37 12.44
N LEU A 189 -9.74 6.21 12.01
CA LEU A 189 -10.00 5.66 10.68
C LEU A 189 -11.31 4.88 10.69
N ASP A 190 -12.17 5.13 9.72
CA ASP A 190 -13.37 4.31 9.47
C ASP A 190 -13.04 3.12 8.55
N ALA A 191 -12.02 3.24 7.71
CA ALA A 191 -11.54 2.12 6.89
C ALA A 191 -10.02 2.19 6.66
N VAL A 192 -9.39 1.01 6.72
CA VAL A 192 -8.00 0.76 6.31
C VAL A 192 -8.00 -0.17 5.11
N ALA A 193 -7.51 0.32 3.96
CA ALA A 193 -7.32 -0.49 2.75
C ALA A 193 -5.86 -0.95 2.64
N PHE A 194 -5.64 -2.24 2.37
CA PHE A 194 -4.30 -2.81 2.31
C PHE A 194 -4.11 -3.78 1.14
N THR A 195 -2.85 -4.08 0.82
CA THR A 195 -2.47 -5.13 -0.13
C THR A 195 -1.49 -6.11 0.51
N GLY A 196 -1.67 -7.40 0.27
CA GLY A 196 -0.89 -8.43 0.94
C GLY A 196 0.54 -8.60 0.42
N HIS A 197 0.82 -8.21 -0.82
CA HIS A 197 2.06 -8.57 -1.52
C HIS A 197 3.23 -7.58 -1.32
N LYS A 198 3.04 -6.49 -0.55
CA LYS A 198 4.08 -5.51 -0.22
C LYS A 198 4.59 -5.75 1.19
N GLY A 199 4.52 -4.77 2.09
CA GLY A 199 5.02 -4.88 3.46
C GLY A 199 4.41 -6.00 4.30
N LEU A 200 3.23 -6.50 3.95
CA LEU A 200 2.65 -7.70 4.59
C LEU A 200 3.31 -9.02 4.13
N LEU A 201 4.25 -8.99 3.19
CA LEU A 201 5.10 -10.10 2.73
C LEU A 201 4.34 -11.28 2.11
N GLY A 202 3.03 -11.20 1.93
CA GLY A 202 2.20 -12.23 1.32
C GLY A 202 2.29 -12.30 -0.20
N PRO A 203 1.60 -13.22 -0.84
CA PRO A 203 1.54 -13.35 -2.30
C PRO A 203 0.74 -12.22 -2.96
N GLN A 204 0.97 -12.01 -4.25
CA GLN A 204 0.08 -11.22 -5.11
C GLN A 204 -1.32 -11.85 -5.16
N GLY A 205 -2.33 -11.04 -5.48
CA GLY A 205 -3.73 -11.51 -5.49
C GLY A 205 -4.34 -11.62 -4.09
N THR A 206 -3.75 -10.93 -3.10
CA THR A 206 -4.27 -10.78 -1.73
C THR A 206 -4.29 -9.31 -1.33
N GLY A 207 -5.35 -8.91 -0.64
CA GLY A 207 -5.56 -7.58 -0.10
C GLY A 207 -6.82 -7.56 0.74
N GLY A 208 -7.24 -6.40 1.20
CA GLY A 208 -8.46 -6.30 2.00
C GLY A 208 -8.75 -4.92 2.55
N LEU A 209 -9.81 -4.89 3.31
CA LEU A 209 -10.28 -3.76 4.12
C LEU A 209 -10.40 -4.20 5.57
N VAL A 210 -10.11 -3.29 6.50
CA VAL A 210 -10.61 -3.34 7.86
C VAL A 210 -11.60 -2.18 7.99
N LEU A 211 -12.84 -2.48 8.37
CA LEU A 211 -13.94 -1.52 8.41
C LEU A 211 -14.34 -1.21 9.86
N SER A 212 -14.77 0.04 10.09
CA SER A 212 -15.53 0.35 11.30
C SER A 212 -16.88 -0.40 11.30
N GLU A 213 -17.46 -0.61 12.47
CA GLU A 213 -18.76 -1.29 12.60
C GLU A 213 -19.85 -0.61 11.76
N GLU A 214 -19.90 0.71 11.82
CA GLU A 214 -20.87 1.51 11.05
C GLU A 214 -20.72 1.32 9.54
N LEU A 215 -19.49 1.34 9.00
CA LEU A 215 -19.27 1.10 7.57
C LEU A 215 -19.56 -0.34 7.19
N ALA A 216 -19.17 -1.29 8.01
CA ALA A 216 -19.44 -2.70 7.81
C ALA A 216 -20.96 -2.99 7.70
N GLU A 217 -21.77 -2.28 8.50
CA GLU A 217 -23.23 -2.38 8.46
C GLU A 217 -23.82 -1.64 7.24
N THR A 218 -23.41 -0.38 7.00
CA THR A 218 -24.08 0.53 6.07
C THR A 218 -23.66 0.41 4.61
N LEU A 219 -22.41 -0.03 4.32
CA LEU A 219 -21.96 -0.19 2.95
C LEU A 219 -22.76 -1.31 2.25
N PRO A 220 -23.22 -1.09 1.00
CA PRO A 220 -23.83 -2.15 0.21
C PRO A 220 -22.76 -3.15 -0.27
N PRO A 221 -23.14 -4.41 -0.57
CA PRO A 221 -22.25 -5.34 -1.25
C PRO A 221 -21.83 -4.77 -2.61
N PHE A 222 -20.54 -4.87 -2.92
CA PHE A 222 -20.00 -4.38 -4.21
C PHE A 222 -20.16 -5.43 -5.32
N LEU A 223 -19.99 -6.68 -4.97
CA LEU A 223 -20.19 -7.83 -5.83
C LEU A 223 -21.31 -8.69 -5.24
N ALA A 224 -22.08 -9.34 -6.08
CA ALA A 224 -23.09 -10.31 -5.67
C ALA A 224 -22.75 -11.69 -6.22
N GLY A 225 -22.99 -12.74 -5.42
CA GLY A 225 -22.71 -14.13 -5.81
C GLY A 225 -22.86 -15.09 -4.65
N GLY A 226 -22.64 -16.37 -4.88
CA GLY A 226 -22.74 -17.39 -3.84
C GLY A 226 -21.60 -17.26 -2.82
N THR A 227 -21.93 -17.33 -1.53
CA THR A 227 -20.99 -17.28 -0.40
C THR A 227 -20.69 -18.65 0.19
N GLY A 228 -21.55 -19.63 -0.09
CA GLY A 228 -21.46 -20.98 0.46
C GLY A 228 -22.14 -21.16 1.82
N SER A 229 -22.43 -20.07 2.54
CA SER A 229 -23.04 -20.09 3.88
C SER A 229 -24.59 -20.08 3.83
N VAL A 230 -25.17 -19.27 2.93
CA VAL A 230 -26.62 -19.12 2.75
C VAL A 230 -26.98 -19.46 1.32
N SER A 231 -27.77 -20.54 1.12
CA SER A 231 -28.11 -21.06 -0.21
C SER A 231 -29.60 -21.13 -0.50
N HIS A 232 -30.45 -20.76 0.46
CA HIS A 232 -31.92 -20.88 0.36
C HIS A 232 -32.60 -19.60 -0.15
N THR A 233 -31.83 -18.53 -0.39
CA THR A 233 -32.33 -17.25 -0.91
C THR A 233 -31.41 -16.74 -2.01
N GLU A 234 -31.93 -15.89 -2.92
CA GLU A 234 -31.17 -15.17 -3.95
C GLU A 234 -30.65 -13.82 -3.45
N GLU A 235 -31.00 -13.40 -2.23
CA GLU A 235 -30.47 -12.18 -1.62
C GLU A 235 -29.06 -12.40 -1.07
N MET A 236 -28.19 -11.38 -1.17
CA MET A 236 -26.89 -11.40 -0.52
C MET A 236 -27.03 -11.43 1.00
N PRO A 237 -26.20 -12.24 1.69
CA PRO A 237 -26.13 -12.20 3.15
C PRO A 237 -25.82 -10.79 3.66
N ARG A 238 -26.42 -10.42 4.78
CA ARG A 238 -26.17 -9.12 5.45
C ARG A 238 -25.04 -9.18 6.48
N PHE A 239 -24.69 -10.39 6.92
CA PHE A 239 -23.64 -10.60 7.92
C PHE A 239 -22.25 -10.64 7.29
N LEU A 240 -21.25 -10.31 8.08
CA LEU A 240 -19.84 -10.31 7.70
C LEU A 240 -19.18 -11.66 7.98
N PRO A 241 -18.19 -12.04 7.18
CA PRO A 241 -17.62 -11.30 6.03
C PRO A 241 -18.39 -11.56 4.72
N ASP A 242 -19.35 -12.44 4.70
CA ASP A 242 -20.05 -12.96 3.51
C ASP A 242 -20.69 -11.87 2.65
N LYS A 243 -21.15 -10.79 3.29
CA LYS A 243 -21.71 -9.62 2.62
C LYS A 243 -20.77 -9.05 1.51
N PHE A 244 -19.46 -9.16 1.72
CA PHE A 244 -18.47 -8.57 0.82
C PHE A 244 -17.57 -9.59 0.11
N GLU A 245 -17.69 -10.88 0.44
CA GLU A 245 -16.82 -11.93 -0.09
C GLU A 245 -17.58 -13.03 -0.86
N PRO A 246 -18.29 -12.68 -1.95
CA PRO A 246 -18.92 -13.69 -2.80
C PRO A 246 -17.88 -14.43 -3.62
N GLY A 247 -18.16 -15.70 -3.92
CA GLY A 247 -17.31 -16.55 -4.73
C GLY A 247 -16.25 -17.31 -3.93
N THR A 248 -15.46 -18.12 -4.61
CA THR A 248 -14.36 -18.87 -3.99
C THR A 248 -13.17 -17.94 -3.73
N PRO A 249 -12.71 -17.80 -2.50
CA PRO A 249 -11.57 -16.94 -2.17
C PRO A 249 -10.24 -17.53 -2.67
N ASN A 250 -9.21 -16.67 -2.77
CA ASN A 250 -7.85 -17.10 -3.08
C ASN A 250 -7.19 -17.76 -1.86
N LEU A 251 -7.65 -18.97 -1.51
CA LEU A 251 -7.15 -19.68 -0.32
C LEU A 251 -5.63 -19.90 -0.33
N PRO A 252 -5.00 -20.37 -1.43
CA PRO A 252 -3.53 -20.48 -1.46
C PRO A 252 -2.84 -19.17 -1.12
N GLY A 253 -3.31 -18.06 -1.70
CA GLY A 253 -2.78 -16.73 -1.42
C GLY A 253 -2.99 -16.29 0.03
N LEU A 254 -4.16 -16.58 0.62
CA LEU A 254 -4.47 -16.23 2.01
C LEU A 254 -3.68 -17.05 3.01
N MET A 255 -3.36 -18.33 2.71
CA MET A 255 -2.42 -19.13 3.51
C MET A 255 -1.01 -18.52 3.47
N GLY A 256 -0.56 -18.08 2.31
CA GLY A 256 0.69 -17.35 2.17
C GLY A 256 0.69 -16.02 2.90
N LEU A 257 -0.41 -15.26 2.84
CA LEU A 257 -0.56 -14.01 3.59
C LEU A 257 -0.49 -14.25 5.11
N ARG A 258 -1.18 -15.30 5.60
CA ARG A 258 -1.09 -15.71 7.02
C ARG A 258 0.35 -15.96 7.43
N ALA A 259 1.11 -16.71 6.63
CA ALA A 259 2.52 -16.97 6.91
C ALA A 259 3.36 -15.69 6.94
N GLY A 260 3.09 -14.72 6.06
CA GLY A 260 3.72 -13.40 6.09
C GLY A 260 3.38 -12.62 7.35
N LEU A 261 2.12 -12.64 7.80
CA LEU A 261 1.69 -11.97 9.04
C LEU A 261 2.31 -12.60 10.28
N LEU A 262 2.42 -13.95 10.33
CA LEU A 262 3.11 -14.65 11.42
C LEU A 262 4.59 -14.29 11.46
N PHE A 263 5.25 -14.22 10.31
CA PHE A 263 6.63 -13.75 10.20
C PHE A 263 6.80 -12.32 10.74
N LEU A 264 5.91 -11.40 10.37
CA LEU A 264 5.93 -10.02 10.85
C LEU A 264 5.71 -9.94 12.38
N ARG A 265 4.78 -10.74 12.91
CA ARG A 265 4.52 -10.81 14.36
C ARG A 265 5.74 -11.30 15.13
N GLU A 266 6.44 -12.33 14.62
CA GLU A 266 7.65 -12.87 15.21
C GLU A 266 8.84 -11.89 15.11
N THR A 267 9.03 -11.28 13.94
CA THR A 267 10.13 -10.33 13.68
C THR A 267 9.91 -8.99 14.41
N GLY A 268 8.65 -8.54 14.48
CA GLY A 268 8.25 -7.24 15.01
C GLY A 268 8.34 -6.11 13.97
N LEU A 269 7.26 -5.33 13.83
CA LEU A 269 7.20 -4.19 12.90
C LEU A 269 8.31 -3.16 13.12
N ALA A 270 8.65 -2.91 14.39
CA ALA A 270 9.72 -1.98 14.74
C ALA A 270 11.07 -2.40 14.16
N ALA A 271 11.38 -3.70 14.17
CA ALA A 271 12.61 -4.23 13.61
C ALA A 271 12.63 -4.13 12.08
N VAL A 272 11.52 -4.47 11.41
CA VAL A 272 11.38 -4.32 9.96
C VAL A 272 11.58 -2.86 9.56
N ARG A 273 10.87 -1.94 10.21
CA ARG A 273 10.97 -0.52 9.95
C ARG A 273 12.37 0.03 10.18
N ALA A 274 13.01 -0.34 11.30
CA ALA A 274 14.35 0.12 11.63
C ALA A 274 15.37 -0.32 10.58
N HIS A 275 15.27 -1.56 10.11
CA HIS A 275 16.11 -2.10 9.04
C HIS A 275 15.92 -1.32 7.72
N GLU A 276 14.69 -1.16 7.25
CA GLU A 276 14.40 -0.43 6.01
C GLU A 276 14.84 1.03 6.09
N LEU A 277 14.65 1.70 7.23
CA LEU A 277 15.08 3.08 7.43
C LEU A 277 16.61 3.21 7.52
N ALA A 278 17.31 2.22 8.07
CA ALA A 278 18.79 2.22 8.09
C ALA A 278 19.34 2.16 6.65
N LEU A 279 18.81 1.27 5.80
CA LEU A 279 19.18 1.19 4.38
C LEU A 279 18.83 2.47 3.63
N THR A 280 17.66 3.03 3.91
CA THR A 280 17.21 4.30 3.31
C THR A 280 18.12 5.46 3.71
N GLY A 281 18.52 5.54 4.98
CA GLY A 281 19.44 6.56 5.47
C GLY A 281 20.81 6.47 4.81
N GLN A 282 21.38 5.26 4.70
CA GLN A 282 22.63 5.01 3.99
C GLN A 282 22.52 5.45 2.54
N PHE A 283 21.43 5.11 1.85
CA PHE A 283 21.22 5.49 0.46
C PHE A 283 21.12 7.01 0.29
N LEU A 284 20.30 7.70 1.10
CA LEU A 284 20.16 9.16 1.06
C LEU A 284 21.48 9.89 1.32
N GLN A 285 22.27 9.42 2.30
CA GLN A 285 23.60 9.97 2.59
C GLN A 285 24.54 9.80 1.39
N GLY A 286 24.52 8.64 0.74
CA GLY A 286 25.34 8.37 -0.44
C GLY A 286 24.90 9.14 -1.69
N LEU A 287 23.63 9.57 -1.79
CA LEU A 287 23.11 10.40 -2.88
C LEU A 287 23.45 11.89 -2.71
N ALA A 288 23.64 12.38 -1.49
CA ALA A 288 23.84 13.80 -1.22
C ALA A 288 24.98 14.45 -2.02
N PRO A 289 26.16 13.83 -2.23
CA PRO A 289 27.20 14.40 -3.07
C PRO A 289 26.80 14.54 -4.56
N LEU A 290 26.04 13.59 -5.09
CA LEU A 290 25.55 13.65 -6.47
C LEU A 290 24.50 14.74 -6.64
N GLU A 291 23.63 14.91 -5.65
CA GLU A 291 22.66 15.99 -5.64
C GLU A 291 23.34 17.37 -5.53
N ALA A 292 24.31 17.52 -4.63
CA ALA A 292 25.08 18.74 -4.48
C ALA A 292 25.83 19.13 -5.77
N ALA A 293 26.28 18.14 -6.55
CA ALA A 293 26.90 18.32 -7.85
C ALA A 293 25.89 18.57 -9.00
N GLY A 294 24.58 18.60 -8.72
CA GLY A 294 23.52 18.77 -9.72
C GLY A 294 23.34 17.57 -10.65
N ARG A 295 23.91 16.41 -10.31
CA ARG A 295 23.87 15.19 -11.14
C ARG A 295 22.57 14.40 -10.98
N LEU A 296 21.92 14.55 -9.84
CA LEU A 296 20.59 14.01 -9.58
C LEU A 296 19.79 14.97 -8.69
N ARG A 297 18.48 14.73 -8.60
CA ARG A 297 17.56 15.41 -7.68
C ARG A 297 16.79 14.36 -6.90
N ILE A 298 16.86 14.41 -5.58
CA ILE A 298 16.06 13.55 -4.68
C ILE A 298 14.65 14.14 -4.58
N LEU A 299 13.63 13.31 -4.77
CA LEU A 299 12.22 13.70 -4.60
C LEU A 299 11.76 13.42 -3.18
N GLY A 300 11.09 14.39 -2.57
CA GLY A 300 10.56 14.26 -1.21
C GLY A 300 11.58 14.59 -0.12
N ARG A 301 11.40 13.98 1.06
CA ARG A 301 12.27 14.19 2.23
C ARG A 301 13.65 13.61 2.01
N LYS A 302 14.66 14.31 2.52
CA LYS A 302 16.09 13.89 2.43
C LYS A 302 16.62 13.29 3.73
N ASP A 303 15.75 13.12 4.72
CA ASP A 303 16.02 12.48 6.00
C ASP A 303 15.17 11.20 6.16
N THR A 304 15.37 10.46 7.24
CA THR A 304 14.59 9.26 7.57
C THR A 304 13.35 9.54 8.42
N ALA A 305 13.10 10.78 8.81
CA ALA A 305 11.92 11.16 9.57
C ALA A 305 10.66 11.13 8.71
N HIS A 306 9.57 10.59 9.25
CA HIS A 306 8.26 10.55 8.59
C HIS A 306 8.32 10.04 7.13
N ARG A 307 8.99 8.89 6.92
CA ARG A 307 9.04 8.23 5.61
C ARG A 307 9.07 6.71 5.70
N THR A 308 8.86 6.06 4.57
CA THR A 308 9.07 4.63 4.32
C THR A 308 10.40 4.40 3.57
N GLY A 309 10.73 3.15 3.29
CA GLY A 309 11.93 2.74 2.54
C GLY A 309 11.93 3.09 1.03
N VAL A 310 11.11 4.05 0.59
CA VAL A 310 10.97 4.47 -0.82
C VAL A 310 11.78 5.73 -1.07
N VAL A 311 12.68 5.72 -2.06
CA VAL A 311 13.45 6.89 -2.51
C VAL A 311 13.35 7.01 -4.03
N SER A 312 12.89 8.15 -4.51
CA SER A 312 12.88 8.46 -5.95
C SER A 312 13.88 9.56 -6.28
N VAL A 313 14.53 9.41 -7.42
CA VAL A 313 15.47 10.38 -7.95
C VAL A 313 15.13 10.74 -9.39
N GLN A 314 15.50 11.96 -9.79
CA GLN A 314 15.60 12.37 -11.19
C GLN A 314 17.06 12.57 -11.57
N THR A 315 17.38 12.36 -12.85
CA THR A 315 18.70 12.54 -13.43
C THR A 315 18.65 13.70 -14.43
N PRO A 316 18.84 14.97 -13.99
CA PRO A 316 18.66 16.14 -14.84
C PRO A 316 19.49 16.05 -16.12
N GLY A 317 18.85 16.31 -17.27
CA GLY A 317 19.50 16.25 -18.58
C GLY A 317 19.62 14.85 -19.18
N ARG A 318 19.03 13.83 -18.55
CA ARG A 318 18.98 12.44 -19.04
C ARG A 318 17.54 11.93 -19.11
N ASP A 319 17.33 10.92 -19.93
CA ASP A 319 16.08 10.15 -19.92
C ASP A 319 16.08 9.16 -18.75
N GLU A 320 15.06 9.25 -17.89
CA GLU A 320 14.94 8.40 -16.69
C GLU A 320 14.80 6.91 -17.04
N ALA A 321 14.19 6.58 -18.20
CA ALA A 321 14.04 5.20 -18.62
C ALA A 321 15.38 4.63 -19.12
N LEU A 322 16.17 5.40 -19.84
CA LEU A 322 17.53 4.99 -20.26
C LEU A 322 18.46 4.83 -19.06
N ALA A 323 18.38 5.75 -18.08
CA ALA A 323 19.17 5.63 -16.86
C ALA A 323 18.77 4.38 -16.04
N ALA A 324 17.49 4.06 -15.93
CA ALA A 324 17.03 2.84 -15.28
C ALA A 324 17.44 1.57 -16.04
N ALA A 325 17.37 1.57 -17.38
CA ALA A 325 17.83 0.47 -18.20
C ALA A 325 19.35 0.24 -18.02
N ALA A 326 20.15 1.29 -17.96
CA ALA A 326 21.59 1.18 -17.70
C ALA A 326 21.90 0.57 -16.31
N LEU A 327 21.08 0.88 -15.27
CA LEU A 327 21.21 0.25 -13.96
C LEU A 327 20.95 -1.26 -14.02
N GLU A 328 19.97 -1.69 -14.79
CA GLU A 328 19.65 -3.11 -14.97
C GLU A 328 20.71 -3.81 -15.82
N GLU A 329 20.97 -3.33 -17.03
CA GLU A 329 21.81 -4.00 -18.03
C GLU A 329 23.29 -4.08 -17.61
N ARG A 330 23.81 -3.00 -17.01
CA ARG A 330 25.24 -2.92 -16.65
C ARG A 330 25.54 -3.41 -15.24
N PHE A 331 24.57 -3.30 -14.32
CA PHE A 331 24.82 -3.55 -12.89
C PHE A 331 23.86 -4.58 -12.28
N GLY A 332 22.83 -5.05 -13.01
CA GLY A 332 21.85 -6.01 -12.52
C GLY A 332 20.92 -5.43 -11.44
N ILE A 333 20.74 -4.09 -11.39
CA ILE A 333 19.94 -3.41 -10.37
C ILE A 333 18.54 -3.15 -10.90
N LEU A 334 17.56 -3.82 -10.31
CA LEU A 334 16.16 -3.72 -10.70
C LEU A 334 15.46 -2.61 -9.91
N THR A 335 15.00 -1.59 -10.63
CA THR A 335 14.27 -0.44 -10.09
C THR A 335 12.97 -0.23 -10.85
N ARG A 336 12.19 0.77 -10.47
CA ARG A 336 11.02 1.16 -11.24
C ARG A 336 11.15 2.59 -11.75
N VAL A 337 10.78 2.83 -13.01
CA VAL A 337 10.83 4.15 -13.65
C VAL A 337 9.44 4.64 -14.05
N GLY A 338 9.24 5.95 -14.10
CA GLY A 338 8.04 6.62 -14.60
C GLY A 338 7.20 7.31 -13.53
N LEU A 339 5.87 7.37 -13.75
CA LEU A 339 4.93 8.11 -12.88
C LEU A 339 4.37 7.29 -11.71
N HIS A 340 4.77 6.03 -11.55
CA HIS A 340 4.41 5.13 -10.44
C HIS A 340 2.89 5.08 -10.13
N CYS A 341 2.04 5.29 -11.15
CA CYS A 341 0.57 5.39 -11.00
C CYS A 341 0.10 6.50 -10.05
N ALA A 342 0.89 7.55 -9.85
CA ALA A 342 0.57 8.69 -8.99
C ALA A 342 0.93 10.03 -9.68
N PRO A 343 0.28 10.38 -10.81
CA PRO A 343 0.62 11.60 -11.56
C PRO A 343 0.40 12.88 -10.74
N SER A 344 -0.54 12.88 -9.81
CA SER A 344 -0.79 14.01 -8.90
C SER A 344 0.39 14.24 -7.97
N ALA A 345 0.97 13.17 -7.41
CA ALA A 345 2.17 13.25 -6.58
C ALA A 345 3.36 13.82 -7.37
N HIS A 346 3.56 13.38 -8.62
CA HIS A 346 4.61 13.93 -9.48
C HIS A 346 4.40 15.41 -9.81
N LYS A 347 3.13 15.89 -9.95
CA LYS A 347 2.84 17.33 -10.11
C LYS A 347 3.21 18.10 -8.84
N THR A 348 2.86 17.58 -7.67
CA THR A 348 3.20 18.18 -6.37
C THR A 348 4.72 18.25 -6.16
N LEU A 349 5.44 17.19 -6.51
CA LEU A 349 6.90 17.08 -6.35
C LEU A 349 7.68 17.77 -7.48
N GLY A 350 7.00 18.31 -8.51
CA GLY A 350 7.63 18.99 -9.65
C GLY A 350 8.43 18.06 -10.56
N SER A 351 8.03 16.80 -10.68
CA SER A 351 8.66 15.76 -11.53
C SER A 351 7.76 15.27 -12.66
N TYR A 352 6.58 15.88 -12.84
CA TYR A 352 5.70 15.63 -13.97
C TYR A 352 6.14 16.47 -15.19
N PRO A 353 6.10 15.96 -16.44
CA PRO A 353 5.68 14.61 -16.85
C PRO A 353 6.79 13.55 -16.87
N ALA A 354 8.06 13.90 -16.63
CA ALA A 354 9.22 13.01 -16.78
C ALA A 354 9.15 11.77 -15.87
N GLY A 355 8.59 11.90 -14.67
CA GLY A 355 8.60 10.84 -13.68
C GLY A 355 9.90 10.80 -12.89
N SER A 356 10.28 9.62 -12.43
CA SER A 356 11.51 9.39 -11.64
C SER A 356 11.93 7.93 -11.69
N ILE A 357 13.19 7.67 -11.33
CA ILE A 357 13.68 6.33 -10.97
C ILE A 357 13.41 6.13 -9.49
N ARG A 358 12.70 5.06 -9.14
CA ARG A 358 12.33 4.74 -7.76
C ARG A 358 13.09 3.53 -7.26
N PHE A 359 13.76 3.70 -6.13
CA PHE A 359 14.39 2.65 -5.33
C PHE A 359 13.50 2.39 -4.12
N SER A 360 13.36 1.14 -3.73
CA SER A 360 12.62 0.79 -2.52
C SER A 360 13.22 -0.43 -1.85
N PHE A 361 13.55 -0.25 -0.58
CA PHE A 361 14.21 -1.24 0.25
C PHE A 361 13.17 -2.07 1.01
N GLY A 362 13.46 -3.35 1.19
CA GLY A 362 12.66 -4.28 1.96
C GLY A 362 13.53 -5.09 2.91
N TRP A 363 12.90 -5.94 3.72
CA TRP A 363 13.53 -6.73 4.76
C TRP A 363 14.77 -7.52 4.33
N TYR A 364 14.80 -8.05 3.09
CA TYR A 364 15.91 -8.87 2.61
C TYR A 364 17.02 -8.09 1.90
N ASN A 365 16.91 -6.78 1.78
CA ASN A 365 18.01 -5.98 1.25
C ASN A 365 19.12 -5.82 2.28
N THR A 366 20.34 -5.59 1.80
CA THR A 366 21.53 -5.49 2.63
C THR A 366 22.25 -4.17 2.40
N PRO A 367 23.06 -3.68 3.38
CA PRO A 367 23.90 -2.49 3.20
C PRO A 367 24.83 -2.57 1.99
N ARG A 368 25.37 -3.75 1.65
CA ARG A 368 26.21 -3.97 0.47
C ARG A 368 25.45 -3.73 -0.83
N GLN A 369 24.17 -4.08 -0.90
CA GLN A 369 23.32 -3.81 -2.05
C GLN A 369 23.04 -2.31 -2.22
N VAL A 370 22.93 -1.58 -1.11
CA VAL A 370 22.83 -0.12 -1.12
C VAL A 370 24.10 0.51 -1.67
N ASP A 371 25.27 0.07 -1.20
CA ASP A 371 26.57 0.57 -1.70
C ASP A 371 26.73 0.31 -3.22
N ALA A 372 26.40 -0.90 -3.68
CA ALA A 372 26.44 -1.23 -5.11
C ALA A 372 25.48 -0.34 -5.93
N ALA A 373 24.29 -0.04 -5.40
CA ALA A 373 23.35 0.86 -6.08
C ALA A 373 23.88 2.31 -6.15
N LEU A 374 24.55 2.78 -5.11
CA LEU A 374 25.19 4.09 -5.09
C LEU A 374 26.37 4.19 -6.08
N GLU A 375 27.19 3.15 -6.18
CA GLU A 375 28.28 3.08 -7.17
C GLU A 375 27.73 3.10 -8.60
N ALA A 376 26.74 2.26 -8.88
CA ALA A 376 26.07 2.22 -10.17
C ALA A 376 25.45 3.57 -10.56
N LEU A 377 24.77 4.24 -9.62
CA LEU A 377 24.22 5.57 -9.86
C LEU A 377 25.31 6.62 -10.15
N ARG A 378 26.44 6.57 -9.45
CA ARG A 378 27.58 7.45 -9.73
C ARG A 378 28.08 7.27 -11.17
N GLU A 379 28.22 6.04 -11.61
CA GLU A 379 28.64 5.75 -12.98
C GLU A 379 27.60 6.21 -14.02
N VAL A 380 26.32 5.89 -13.81
CA VAL A 380 25.23 6.32 -14.69
C VAL A 380 25.13 7.84 -14.75
N CYS A 381 25.23 8.53 -13.60
CA CYS A 381 25.13 9.99 -13.55
C CYS A 381 26.37 10.72 -14.09
N ASN A 382 27.55 10.09 -14.09
CA ASN A 382 28.82 10.70 -14.58
C ASN A 382 29.18 10.28 -16.01
N GLY A 383 28.65 9.16 -16.49
CA GLY A 383 28.88 8.68 -17.85
C GLY A 383 28.34 9.68 -18.88
N THR A 384 29.09 9.94 -19.94
CA THR A 384 28.55 10.55 -21.15
C THR A 384 27.63 9.51 -21.82
N GLU A 385 26.41 9.90 -22.18
CA GLU A 385 25.61 9.07 -23.08
C GLU A 385 26.42 8.82 -24.35
N THR A 386 26.98 7.62 -24.52
CA THR A 386 27.39 7.17 -25.85
C THR A 386 26.08 6.90 -26.61
N ALA A 387 25.79 7.78 -27.55
CA ALA A 387 24.66 7.72 -28.48
C ALA A 387 24.61 6.37 -29.23
#